data_5f643e2f6d5bbb9b21f152d30cd729c5
#
_entry.id   5f643e2f6d5bbb9b21f152d30cd729c5
#
_cell.length_a   1.000
_cell.length_b   1.000
_cell.length_c   1.000
_cell.angle_alpha   90.00
_cell.angle_beta   90.00
_cell.angle_gamma   90.00
#
_symmetry.space_group_name_H-M   'P 1'
#
loop_
_entity.id
_entity.type
_entity.pdbx_description
1 polymer ?
#
loop_
_entity_poly.entity_id
_entity_poly.type
_entity_poly.pdbx_seq_one_letter_code
_entity_poly.pdbx_strand_id
1 'polypeptide(L)'
;MLPESFGGRIIYLLQQYGPSFLKGAGVSMWLALVGTLFGCIIGFLVGIVQTIPVDKNDSTAKKVIIKVVKFIMACYVEFFRGTPMMAQAMFIYFGSAYLFNINMSMWFAAIFIVSINTGAYMAETVRGGILSIDPG
;
A
#
# COMPACT_ATOMS: atom_id res chain seq x y z
N MET A 1 -39.74 -16.45 -2.17
CA MET A 1 -39.54 -17.01 -0.81
C MET A 1 -38.15 -17.63 -0.72
N LEU A 2 -37.43 -17.38 0.36
CA LEU A 2 -36.12 -18.00 0.60
C LEU A 2 -36.35 -19.50 0.97
N PRO A 3 -35.55 -20.43 0.43
CA PRO A 3 -35.61 -21.83 0.81
C PRO A 3 -35.37 -22.03 2.31
N GLU A 4 -36.11 -22.93 2.95
CA GLU A 4 -35.95 -23.17 4.39
C GLU A 4 -34.68 -23.93 4.74
N SER A 5 -34.18 -24.76 3.83
CA SER A 5 -32.94 -25.52 4.05
C SER A 5 -31.69 -24.65 3.84
N PHE A 6 -30.64 -24.89 4.65
CA PHE A 6 -29.36 -24.21 4.54
C PHE A 6 -28.72 -24.34 3.14
N GLY A 7 -28.73 -25.58 2.58
CA GLY A 7 -28.20 -25.82 1.23
C GLY A 7 -28.99 -25.09 0.14
N GLY A 8 -30.33 -25.06 0.29
CA GLY A 8 -31.21 -24.34 -0.63
C GLY A 8 -30.93 -22.82 -0.65
N ARG A 9 -30.62 -22.22 0.51
CA ARG A 9 -30.24 -20.80 0.61
C ARG A 9 -28.93 -20.51 -0.08
N ILE A 10 -27.94 -21.37 0.06
CA ILE A 10 -26.66 -21.24 -0.64
C ILE A 10 -26.85 -21.28 -2.15
N ILE A 11 -27.58 -22.25 -2.67
CA ILE A 11 -27.86 -22.39 -4.10
C ILE A 11 -28.63 -21.18 -4.63
N TYR A 12 -29.61 -20.70 -3.92
CA TYR A 12 -30.38 -19.51 -4.25
C TYR A 12 -29.47 -18.27 -4.34
N LEU A 13 -28.60 -18.05 -3.34
CA LEU A 13 -27.67 -16.92 -3.33
C LEU A 13 -26.66 -16.99 -4.47
N LEU A 14 -26.14 -18.19 -4.77
CA LEU A 14 -25.21 -18.39 -5.89
C LEU A 14 -25.88 -18.14 -7.24
N GLN A 15 -27.11 -18.58 -7.43
CA GLN A 15 -27.86 -18.33 -8.66
C GLN A 15 -28.22 -16.85 -8.84
N GLN A 16 -28.67 -16.21 -7.76
CA GLN A 16 -29.12 -14.82 -7.79
C GLN A 16 -27.96 -13.82 -7.88
N TYR A 17 -26.89 -14.05 -7.12
CA TYR A 17 -25.78 -13.10 -6.95
C TYR A 17 -24.44 -13.61 -7.47
N GLY A 18 -24.37 -14.83 -8.01
CA GLY A 18 -23.14 -15.43 -8.53
C GLY A 18 -22.35 -14.53 -9.49
N PRO A 19 -23.00 -13.93 -10.52
CA PRO A 19 -22.31 -13.01 -11.43
C PRO A 19 -21.73 -11.77 -10.71
N SER A 20 -22.42 -11.26 -9.68
CA SER A 20 -21.95 -10.11 -8.89
C SER A 20 -20.75 -10.49 -8.02
N PHE A 21 -20.73 -11.69 -7.45
CA PHE A 21 -19.57 -12.20 -6.71
C PHE A 21 -18.34 -12.39 -7.61
N LEU A 22 -18.52 -12.96 -8.80
CA LEU A 22 -17.43 -13.13 -9.77
C LEU A 22 -16.88 -11.78 -10.23
N LYS A 23 -17.75 -10.82 -10.52
CA LYS A 23 -17.34 -9.46 -10.86
C LYS A 23 -16.56 -8.79 -9.73
N GLY A 24 -17.05 -8.91 -8.49
CA GLY A 24 -16.37 -8.38 -7.30
C GLY A 24 -15.00 -9.02 -7.08
N ALA A 25 -14.89 -10.34 -7.24
CA ALA A 25 -13.63 -11.05 -7.16
C ALA A 25 -12.63 -10.58 -8.24
N GLY A 26 -13.09 -10.42 -9.48
CA GLY A 26 -12.26 -9.89 -10.56
C GLY A 26 -11.74 -8.47 -10.29
N VAL A 27 -12.60 -7.59 -9.80
CA VAL A 27 -12.22 -6.22 -9.40
C VAL A 27 -11.19 -6.26 -8.27
N SER A 28 -11.39 -7.08 -7.25
CA SER A 28 -10.46 -7.19 -6.13
C SER A 28 -9.10 -7.73 -6.57
N MET A 29 -9.08 -8.74 -7.43
CA MET A 29 -7.83 -9.27 -7.99
C MET A 29 -7.10 -8.23 -8.83
N TRP A 30 -7.82 -7.49 -9.67
CA TRP A 30 -7.23 -6.44 -10.49
C TRP A 30 -6.61 -5.34 -9.62
N LEU A 31 -7.33 -4.84 -8.62
CA LEU A 31 -6.81 -3.85 -7.66
C LEU A 31 -5.59 -4.37 -6.90
N ALA A 32 -5.63 -5.62 -6.46
CA ALA A 32 -4.51 -6.25 -5.75
C ALA A 32 -3.27 -6.35 -6.64
N LEU A 33 -3.41 -6.81 -7.89
CA LEU A 33 -2.29 -6.94 -8.82
C LEU A 33 -1.67 -5.58 -9.16
N VAL A 34 -2.49 -4.62 -9.58
CA VAL A 34 -2.01 -3.29 -9.98
C VAL A 34 -1.44 -2.53 -8.78
N GLY A 35 -2.16 -2.51 -7.65
CA GLY A 35 -1.71 -1.85 -6.43
C GLY A 35 -0.42 -2.45 -5.87
N THR A 36 -0.27 -3.79 -5.91
CA THR A 36 0.96 -4.47 -5.50
C THR A 36 2.12 -4.15 -6.44
N LEU A 37 1.90 -4.13 -7.75
CA LEU A 37 2.94 -3.79 -8.71
C LEU A 37 3.52 -2.39 -8.45
N PHE A 38 2.65 -1.38 -8.34
CA PHE A 38 3.09 -0.03 -8.00
C PHE A 38 3.70 0.06 -6.60
N GLY A 39 3.12 -0.65 -5.63
CA GLY A 39 3.64 -0.75 -4.27
C GLY A 39 5.05 -1.36 -4.24
N CYS A 40 5.31 -2.41 -5.01
CA CYS A 40 6.65 -3.00 -5.12
C CYS A 40 7.67 -2.00 -5.69
N ILE A 41 7.30 -1.24 -6.72
CA ILE A 41 8.18 -0.21 -7.29
C ILE A 41 8.51 0.86 -6.24
N ILE A 42 7.49 1.41 -5.58
CA ILE A 42 7.65 2.42 -4.53
C ILE A 42 8.51 1.86 -3.39
N GLY A 43 8.18 0.68 -2.89
CA GLY A 43 8.87 0.06 -1.77
C GLY A 43 10.31 -0.29 -2.07
N PHE A 44 10.60 -0.76 -3.29
CA PHE A 44 11.96 -1.02 -3.74
C PHE A 44 12.80 0.25 -3.73
N LEU A 45 12.30 1.35 -4.30
CA LEU A 45 12.99 2.64 -4.31
C LEU A 45 13.22 3.18 -2.90
N VAL A 46 12.18 3.16 -2.06
CA VAL A 46 12.27 3.64 -0.66
C VAL A 46 13.24 2.77 0.14
N GLY A 47 13.16 1.45 0.01
CA GLY A 47 14.05 0.51 0.71
C GLY A 47 15.54 0.72 0.36
N ILE A 48 15.85 0.91 -0.93
CA ILE A 48 17.22 1.24 -1.35
C ILE A 48 17.68 2.58 -0.75
N VAL A 49 16.87 3.63 -0.84
CA VAL A 49 17.23 4.95 -0.31
C VAL A 49 17.53 4.88 1.19
N GLN A 50 16.76 4.08 1.95
CA GLN A 50 17.00 3.90 3.39
C GLN A 50 18.32 3.20 3.70
N THR A 51 18.88 2.42 2.78
CA THR A 51 20.14 1.67 2.97
C THR A 51 21.38 2.39 2.45
N ILE A 52 21.24 3.57 1.82
CA ILE A 52 22.40 4.33 1.32
C ILE A 52 23.37 4.60 2.47
N PRO A 53 24.64 4.16 2.39
CA PRO A 53 25.63 4.44 3.42
C PRO A 53 26.01 5.91 3.44
N VAL A 54 26.32 6.44 4.62
CA VAL A 54 26.88 7.79 4.79
C VAL A 54 28.35 7.64 5.11
N ASP A 55 29.22 8.03 4.19
CA ASP A 55 30.67 7.97 4.39
C ASP A 55 31.15 9.10 5.31
N LYS A 56 32.23 8.83 6.06
CA LYS A 56 32.89 9.84 6.91
C LYS A 56 33.49 10.99 6.09
N ASN A 57 33.87 10.70 4.85
CA ASN A 57 34.47 11.67 3.92
C ASN A 57 33.44 12.48 3.12
N ASP A 58 32.15 12.16 3.22
CA ASP A 58 31.12 12.94 2.53
C ASP A 58 31.04 14.39 3.07
N SER A 59 30.68 15.32 2.20
CA SER A 59 30.46 16.72 2.59
C SER A 59 29.31 16.81 3.62
N THR A 60 29.39 17.80 4.50
CA THR A 60 28.38 18.03 5.54
C THR A 60 26.97 18.18 4.94
N ALA A 61 26.88 18.91 3.81
CA ALA A 61 25.61 19.07 3.10
C ALA A 61 25.02 17.73 2.64
N LYS A 62 25.82 16.85 2.04
CA LYS A 62 25.40 15.52 1.59
C LYS A 62 24.92 14.66 2.78
N LYS A 63 25.65 14.67 3.90
CA LYS A 63 25.25 13.94 5.14
C LYS A 63 23.91 14.40 5.66
N VAL A 64 23.67 15.71 5.70
CA VAL A 64 22.41 16.27 6.18
C VAL A 64 21.27 15.88 5.25
N ILE A 65 21.43 16.01 3.93
CA ILE A 65 20.42 15.65 2.94
C ILE A 65 20.04 14.18 3.08
N ILE A 66 21.02 13.27 3.11
CA ILE A 66 20.75 11.83 3.25
C ILE A 66 20.00 11.54 4.56
N LYS A 67 20.40 12.15 5.67
CA LYS A 67 19.71 11.98 6.96
C LYS A 67 18.26 12.45 6.91
N VAL A 68 17.99 13.61 6.33
CA VAL A 68 16.64 14.17 6.19
C VAL A 68 15.79 13.28 5.31
N VAL A 69 16.31 12.83 4.16
CA VAL A 69 15.58 11.93 3.26
C VAL A 69 15.26 10.61 3.95
N LYS A 70 16.23 10.00 4.64
CA LYS A 70 16.00 8.77 5.39
C LYS A 70 14.96 8.94 6.49
N PHE A 71 14.97 10.07 7.18
CA PHE A 71 13.98 10.38 8.22
C PHE A 71 12.56 10.48 7.63
N ILE A 72 12.39 11.18 6.50
CA ILE A 72 11.10 11.28 5.80
C ILE A 72 10.62 9.91 5.35
N MET A 73 11.51 9.09 4.76
CA MET A 73 11.17 7.73 4.34
C MET A 73 10.80 6.83 5.53
N ALA A 74 11.50 6.95 6.65
CA ALA A 74 11.17 6.24 7.88
C ALA A 74 9.79 6.64 8.42
N CYS A 75 9.49 7.94 8.49
CA CYS A 75 8.17 8.43 8.88
C CYS A 75 7.05 7.88 7.98
N TYR A 76 7.28 7.83 6.67
CA TYR A 76 6.35 7.23 5.72
C TYR A 76 6.10 5.75 6.04
N VAL A 77 7.16 4.97 6.17
CA VAL A 77 7.06 3.52 6.45
C VAL A 77 6.37 3.26 7.78
N GLU A 78 6.79 3.95 8.85
CA GLU A 78 6.20 3.80 10.20
C GLU A 78 4.72 4.18 10.23
N PHE A 79 4.35 5.29 9.58
CA PHE A 79 2.96 5.76 9.55
C PHE A 79 2.05 4.76 8.84
N PHE A 80 2.42 4.32 7.62
CA PHE A 80 1.57 3.43 6.83
C PHE A 80 1.54 1.99 7.35
N ARG A 81 2.58 1.53 8.04
CA ARG A 81 2.58 0.22 8.71
C ARG A 81 1.92 0.25 10.09
N GLY A 82 1.96 1.38 10.76
CA GLY A 82 1.43 1.54 12.12
C GLY A 82 -0.06 1.88 12.19
N THR A 83 -0.69 2.21 11.06
CA THR A 83 -2.11 2.59 11.02
C THR A 83 -2.96 1.62 10.19
N PRO A 84 -4.24 1.37 10.56
CA PRO A 84 -5.12 0.51 9.80
C PRO A 84 -5.37 1.05 8.39
N MET A 85 -5.19 0.21 7.37
CA MET A 85 -5.39 0.60 5.96
C MET A 85 -6.77 1.19 5.68
N MET A 86 -7.82 0.69 6.35
CA MET A 86 -9.18 1.21 6.19
C MET A 86 -9.30 2.66 6.67
N ALA A 87 -8.66 2.99 7.81
CA ALA A 87 -8.63 4.37 8.33
C ALA A 87 -7.88 5.30 7.37
N GLN A 88 -6.74 4.83 6.81
CA GLN A 88 -6.00 5.55 5.78
C GLN A 88 -6.87 5.83 4.54
N ALA A 89 -7.59 4.80 4.07
CA ALA A 89 -8.48 4.93 2.92
C ALA A 89 -9.57 5.98 3.14
N MET A 90 -10.23 5.94 4.29
CA MET A 90 -11.26 6.92 4.63
C MET A 90 -10.68 8.34 4.74
N PHE A 91 -9.53 8.48 5.40
CA PHE A 91 -8.89 9.78 5.56
C PHE A 91 -8.41 10.37 4.23
N ILE A 92 -7.78 9.56 3.37
CA ILE A 92 -7.28 10.01 2.08
C ILE A 92 -8.44 10.35 1.14
N TYR A 93 -9.44 9.46 1.02
CA TYR A 93 -10.55 9.65 0.09
C TYR A 93 -11.47 10.79 0.49
N PHE A 94 -12.00 10.76 1.73
CA PHE A 94 -12.93 11.78 2.20
C PHE A 94 -12.21 13.04 2.71
N GLY A 95 -11.05 12.88 3.33
CA GLY A 95 -10.27 14.00 3.83
C GLY A 95 -9.73 14.89 2.71
N SER A 96 -9.30 14.33 1.59
CA SER A 96 -8.87 15.10 0.42
C SER A 96 -10.00 15.94 -0.17
N ALA A 97 -11.20 15.37 -0.25
CA ALA A 97 -12.38 16.09 -0.72
C ALA A 97 -12.77 17.23 0.24
N TYR A 98 -12.77 16.96 1.56
CA TYR A 98 -13.21 17.91 2.56
C TYR A 98 -12.21 19.05 2.82
N LEU A 99 -10.91 18.72 2.97
CA LEU A 99 -9.87 19.68 3.33
C LEU A 99 -9.31 20.46 2.15
N PHE A 100 -9.18 19.80 1.00
CA PHE A 100 -8.49 20.34 -0.18
C PHE A 100 -9.40 20.52 -1.39
N ASN A 101 -10.67 20.16 -1.26
CA ASN A 101 -11.65 20.16 -2.37
C ASN A 101 -11.19 19.32 -3.59
N ILE A 102 -10.40 18.27 -3.33
CA ILE A 102 -9.89 17.34 -4.35
C ILE A 102 -10.81 16.12 -4.41
N ASN A 103 -11.62 16.04 -5.46
CA ASN A 103 -12.50 14.90 -5.71
C ASN A 103 -11.78 13.84 -6.54
N MET A 104 -11.16 12.87 -5.86
CA MET A 104 -10.52 11.73 -6.52
C MET A 104 -11.58 10.72 -7.00
N SER A 105 -11.34 10.10 -8.17
CA SER A 105 -12.16 8.95 -8.55
C SER A 105 -11.91 7.78 -7.58
N MET A 106 -12.94 6.98 -7.32
CA MET A 106 -12.85 5.82 -6.43
C MET A 106 -11.75 4.84 -6.89
N TRP A 107 -11.61 4.62 -8.19
CA TRP A 107 -10.59 3.74 -8.77
C TRP A 107 -9.18 4.24 -8.54
N PHE A 108 -8.94 5.53 -8.77
CA PHE A 108 -7.64 6.14 -8.50
C PHE A 108 -7.30 6.06 -7.02
N ALA A 109 -8.24 6.44 -6.15
CA ALA A 109 -8.03 6.39 -4.71
C ALA A 109 -7.71 4.96 -4.21
N ALA A 110 -8.44 3.94 -4.70
CA ALA A 110 -8.21 2.56 -4.34
C ALA A 110 -6.81 2.08 -4.74
N ILE A 111 -6.40 2.30 -6.00
CA ILE A 111 -5.05 1.92 -6.47
C ILE A 111 -3.98 2.68 -5.69
N PHE A 112 -4.15 3.98 -5.49
CA PHE A 112 -3.21 4.84 -4.78
C PHE A 112 -2.99 4.37 -3.34
N ILE A 113 -4.08 4.12 -2.60
CA ILE A 113 -4.02 3.69 -1.19
C ILE A 113 -3.36 2.31 -1.08
N VAL A 114 -3.76 1.35 -1.91
CA VAL A 114 -3.15 0.00 -1.92
C VAL A 114 -1.67 0.10 -2.26
N SER A 115 -1.30 0.91 -3.26
CA SER A 115 0.10 1.07 -3.68
C SER A 115 0.98 1.68 -2.60
N ILE A 116 0.52 2.75 -1.94
CA ILE A 116 1.29 3.39 -0.86
C ILE A 116 1.42 2.47 0.35
N ASN A 117 0.35 1.78 0.72
CA ASN A 117 0.38 0.87 1.86
C ASN A 117 1.31 -0.32 1.58
N THR A 118 1.16 -1.00 0.44
CA THR A 118 2.04 -2.09 0.01
C THR A 118 3.49 -1.62 -0.11
N GLY A 119 3.72 -0.40 -0.62
CA GLY A 119 5.03 0.21 -0.72
C GLY A 119 5.76 0.34 0.61
N ALA A 120 5.05 0.71 1.68
CA ALA A 120 5.63 0.80 3.02
C ALA A 120 6.08 -0.57 3.56
N TYR A 121 5.28 -1.61 3.37
CA TYR A 121 5.67 -2.98 3.75
C TYR A 121 6.84 -3.49 2.91
N MET A 122 6.81 -3.26 1.60
CA MET A 122 7.87 -3.68 0.69
C MET A 122 9.19 -2.95 0.95
N ALA A 123 9.14 -1.67 1.30
CA ALA A 123 10.33 -0.89 1.66
C ALA A 123 11.09 -1.52 2.84
N GLU A 124 10.37 -1.96 3.88
CA GLU A 124 10.98 -2.62 5.03
C GLU A 124 11.54 -4.00 4.67
N THR A 125 10.83 -4.76 3.83
CA THR A 125 11.31 -6.06 3.34
C THR A 125 12.61 -5.91 2.54
N VAL A 126 12.67 -4.93 1.63
CA VAL A 126 13.87 -4.64 0.82
C VAL A 126 15.01 -4.15 1.72
N ARG A 127 14.73 -3.22 2.64
CA ARG A 127 15.72 -2.74 3.60
C ARG A 127 16.30 -3.89 4.45
N GLY A 128 15.44 -4.72 4.99
CA GLY A 128 15.84 -5.89 5.77
C GLY A 128 16.66 -6.88 4.93
N GLY A 129 16.26 -7.15 3.70
CA GLY A 129 16.99 -8.02 2.78
C GLY A 129 18.39 -7.50 2.45
N ILE A 130 18.52 -6.20 2.16
CA ILE A 130 19.83 -5.59 1.88
C ILE A 130 20.76 -5.65 3.10
N LEU A 131 20.22 -5.34 4.30
CA LEU A 131 21.00 -5.32 5.53
C LEU A 131 21.36 -6.73 6.05
N SER A 132 20.69 -7.77 5.57
CA SER A 132 21.01 -9.16 5.95
C SER A 132 22.20 -9.76 5.20
N ILE A 133 22.68 -9.09 4.15
CA ILE A 133 23.83 -9.56 3.37
C ILE A 133 25.11 -9.20 4.14
N ASP A 134 25.95 -10.22 4.37
CA ASP A 134 27.26 -10.01 5.01
C ASP A 134 28.14 -9.19 4.05
N PRO A 135 28.70 -8.07 4.53
CA PRO A 135 29.58 -7.23 3.70
C PRO A 135 30.92 -7.89 3.33
N GLY A 136 31.10 -9.16 3.69
CA GLY A 136 32.33 -9.90 3.38
C GLY A 136 33.50 -9.53 4.28
#